data_d1b2c175d4ddf51da52bd70e713c2ec2
#
_entry.id   d1b2c175d4ddf51da52bd70e713c2ec2
#
_cell.length_a   1.000
_cell.length_b   1.000
_cell.length_c   1.000
_cell.angle_alpha   90.00
_cell.angle_beta   90.00
_cell.angle_gamma   90.00
#
_symmetry.space_group_name_H-M   'P 1'
#
loop_
_entity.id
_entity.type
_entity.pdbx_description
1 polymer ?
#
loop_
_entity_poly.entity_id
_entity_poly.type
_entity_poly.pdbx_seq_one_letter_code
_entity_poly.pdbx_strand_id
1 'polypeptide(L)'
;MFSWLPRDPLPVGSKAPDFTLHTETGKKMKLSALRGKNVVLVFYPGDDTMICRKQLCEFRDAWPDVRGQNIVVFGINPQSAESHRDFRERYRFPFPLLVDEDQKVAALYNSDGGMVNRTVYLIGPTGVIRYARRGMPQPQEVLGAAVGKKKQQPAVSNK
;
A
#
# COMPACT_ATOMS: atom_id res chain seq x y z
N MET A 1 12.41 -0.53 -25.83
CA MET A 1 11.48 -0.90 -26.81
C MET A 1 10.07 -1.08 -26.27
N PHE A 2 9.88 -1.76 -25.21
CA PHE A 2 8.58 -1.87 -24.59
C PHE A 2 8.51 -1.10 -23.27
N SER A 3 9.22 0.03 -23.23
CA SER A 3 9.28 0.81 -22.01
C SER A 3 7.93 1.42 -21.60
N TRP A 4 7.00 1.47 -22.54
CA TRP A 4 5.68 1.99 -22.26
C TRP A 4 4.75 0.97 -21.61
N LEU A 5 5.16 -0.31 -21.55
CA LEU A 5 4.35 -1.33 -20.89
C LEU A 5 4.62 -1.30 -19.38
N PRO A 6 3.58 -1.50 -18.57
CA PRO A 6 3.79 -1.55 -17.12
C PRO A 6 4.69 -2.73 -16.77
N ARG A 7 5.58 -2.51 -15.83
CA ARG A 7 6.41 -3.57 -15.30
C ARG A 7 5.61 -4.36 -14.27
N ASP A 8 5.97 -5.63 -14.11
CA ASP A 8 5.35 -6.44 -13.05
C ASP A 8 5.69 -5.85 -11.69
N PRO A 9 4.85 -6.09 -10.67
CA PRO A 9 5.21 -5.71 -9.31
C PRO A 9 6.54 -6.34 -8.90
N LEU A 10 7.21 -5.74 -7.93
CA LEU A 10 8.45 -6.31 -7.40
C LEU A 10 8.17 -7.70 -6.84
N PRO A 11 9.12 -8.63 -6.96
CA PRO A 11 8.85 -10.02 -6.54
C PRO A 11 8.73 -10.16 -5.02
N VAL A 12 7.84 -11.06 -4.62
CA VAL A 12 7.75 -11.48 -3.22
C VAL A 12 9.08 -12.13 -2.85
N GLY A 13 9.58 -11.81 -1.67
CA GLY A 13 10.88 -12.31 -1.21
C GLY A 13 12.01 -11.32 -1.44
N SER A 14 11.80 -10.30 -2.26
CA SER A 14 12.84 -9.30 -2.48
C SER A 14 12.77 -8.21 -1.41
N LYS A 15 13.87 -7.49 -1.26
CA LYS A 15 13.95 -6.40 -0.30
C LYS A 15 13.14 -5.21 -0.82
N ALA A 16 12.28 -4.66 0.02
CA ALA A 16 11.50 -3.49 -0.36
C ALA A 16 12.42 -2.26 -0.41
N PRO A 17 12.38 -1.49 -1.51
CA PRO A 17 13.17 -0.25 -1.56
C PRO A 17 12.80 0.71 -0.46
N ASP A 18 13.81 1.26 0.24
CA ASP A 18 13.56 2.23 1.28
C ASP A 18 13.17 3.57 0.67
N PHE A 19 12.40 4.35 1.42
CA PHE A 19 12.02 5.68 0.97
C PHE A 19 11.60 6.53 2.15
N THR A 20 11.56 7.84 1.93
CA THR A 20 11.03 8.79 2.89
C THR A 20 10.03 9.68 2.17
N LEU A 21 8.82 9.75 2.71
CA LEU A 21 7.76 10.61 2.20
C LEU A 21 7.10 11.32 3.37
N HIS A 22 6.32 12.35 3.06
CA HIS A 22 5.55 13.05 4.08
C HIS A 22 4.10 12.64 4.01
N THR A 23 3.46 12.55 5.17
CA THR A 23 2.03 12.30 5.25
C THR A 23 1.27 13.57 4.88
N GLU A 24 -0.06 13.46 4.83
CA GLU A 24 -0.91 14.59 4.52
C GLU A 24 -0.83 15.70 5.58
N THR A 25 -0.31 15.40 6.78
CA THR A 25 -0.14 16.42 7.82
C THR A 25 1.29 16.96 7.85
N GLY A 26 2.14 16.53 6.91
CA GLY A 26 3.52 16.97 6.86
C GLY A 26 4.47 16.15 7.72
N LYS A 27 3.99 15.10 8.36
CA LYS A 27 4.85 14.27 9.19
C LYS A 27 5.72 13.39 8.30
N LYS A 28 7.01 13.33 8.59
CA LYS A 28 7.94 12.51 7.82
C LYS A 28 7.78 11.05 8.15
N MET A 29 7.73 10.22 7.12
CA MET A 29 7.64 8.76 7.27
C MET A 29 8.76 8.11 6.48
N LYS A 30 9.60 7.34 7.13
CA LYS A 30 10.66 6.59 6.50
C LYS A 30 10.37 5.11 6.65
N LEU A 31 10.35 4.39 5.52
CA LEU A 31 9.97 2.98 5.56
C LEU A 31 10.86 2.16 6.50
N SER A 32 12.18 2.37 6.42
CA SER A 32 13.09 1.58 7.25
C SER A 32 12.94 1.85 8.75
N ALA A 33 12.30 2.96 9.12
CA ALA A 33 12.04 3.24 10.54
C ALA A 33 10.86 2.39 11.06
N LEU A 34 10.18 1.68 10.18
CA LEU A 34 9.04 0.84 10.56
C LEU A 34 9.41 -0.64 10.65
N ARG A 35 10.69 -0.95 10.76
CA ARG A 35 11.12 -2.33 10.96
C ARG A 35 10.46 -2.88 12.23
N GLY A 36 10.06 -4.13 12.19
CA GLY A 36 9.31 -4.73 13.28
C GLY A 36 7.81 -4.69 13.06
N LYS A 37 7.35 -3.90 12.08
CA LYS A 37 5.93 -3.82 11.75
C LYS A 37 5.68 -4.35 10.36
N ASN A 38 4.47 -4.85 10.13
CA ASN A 38 4.01 -5.16 8.78
C ASN A 38 3.46 -3.88 8.17
N VAL A 39 3.90 -3.54 6.96
CA VAL A 39 3.54 -2.30 6.29
C VAL A 39 2.79 -2.62 5.00
N VAL A 40 1.57 -2.11 4.88
CA VAL A 40 0.80 -2.24 3.65
C VAL A 40 0.89 -0.92 2.89
N LEU A 41 1.33 -1.00 1.64
CA LEU A 41 1.40 0.18 0.75
C LEU A 41 0.35 0.01 -0.33
N VAL A 42 -0.56 0.97 -0.42
CA VAL A 42 -1.60 0.97 -1.44
C VAL A 42 -1.32 2.08 -2.42
N PHE A 43 -0.75 1.74 -3.58
CA PHE A 43 -0.52 2.71 -4.65
C PHE A 43 -1.81 2.87 -5.44
N TYR A 44 -2.34 4.09 -5.54
CA TYR A 44 -3.60 4.35 -6.22
C TYR A 44 -3.50 5.66 -7.02
N PRO A 45 -4.25 5.77 -8.14
CA PRO A 45 -4.02 6.91 -9.06
C PRO A 45 -4.49 8.27 -8.58
N GLY A 46 -5.50 8.36 -7.76
CA GLY A 46 -5.98 9.70 -7.38
C GLY A 46 -6.94 9.69 -6.22
N ASP A 47 -6.97 10.82 -5.50
CA ASP A 47 -7.87 10.97 -4.37
C ASP A 47 -9.30 11.18 -4.85
N ASP A 48 -10.22 10.63 -4.10
CA ASP A 48 -11.67 10.87 -4.28
C ASP A 48 -12.23 10.51 -5.66
N THR A 49 -11.56 9.64 -6.41
CA THR A 49 -12.18 9.03 -7.58
C THR A 49 -12.99 7.84 -7.10
N MET A 50 -14.02 7.47 -7.86
CA MET A 50 -14.95 6.43 -7.43
C MET A 50 -14.24 5.12 -7.06
N ILE A 51 -13.35 4.66 -7.92
CA ILE A 51 -12.68 3.38 -7.68
C ILE A 51 -11.65 3.47 -6.57
N CYS A 52 -10.91 4.58 -6.50
CA CYS A 52 -9.91 4.76 -5.45
C CYS A 52 -10.59 4.88 -4.09
N ARG A 53 -11.70 5.62 -4.04
CA ARG A 53 -12.49 5.74 -2.83
C ARG A 53 -12.95 4.37 -2.34
N LYS A 54 -13.48 3.55 -3.27
CA LYS A 54 -13.95 2.22 -2.92
C LYS A 54 -12.81 1.37 -2.34
N GLN A 55 -11.66 1.39 -2.99
CA GLN A 55 -10.52 0.59 -2.54
C GLN A 55 -10.08 0.96 -1.13
N LEU A 56 -9.89 2.25 -0.87
CA LEU A 56 -9.43 2.69 0.44
C LEU A 56 -10.51 2.52 1.50
N CYS A 57 -11.77 2.67 1.13
CA CYS A 57 -12.85 2.43 2.07
C CYS A 57 -12.92 0.96 2.48
N GLU A 58 -12.57 0.04 1.58
CA GLU A 58 -12.52 -1.38 1.95
C GLU A 58 -11.45 -1.62 3.02
N PHE A 59 -10.29 -0.98 2.88
CA PHE A 59 -9.26 -1.08 3.93
C PHE A 59 -9.71 -0.43 5.22
N ARG A 60 -10.41 0.70 5.13
CA ARG A 60 -10.96 1.35 6.31
C ARG A 60 -11.94 0.41 7.03
N ASP A 61 -12.81 -0.23 6.27
CA ASP A 61 -13.83 -1.10 6.86
C ASP A 61 -13.24 -2.37 7.45
N ALA A 62 -12.07 -2.79 6.97
CA ALA A 62 -11.35 -3.93 7.52
C ALA A 62 -10.52 -3.56 8.76
N TRP A 63 -10.46 -2.26 9.11
CA TRP A 63 -9.56 -1.78 10.16
C TRP A 63 -9.77 -2.44 11.52
N PRO A 64 -11.00 -2.73 11.95
CA PRO A 64 -11.18 -3.40 13.25
C PRO A 64 -10.45 -4.73 13.33
N ASP A 65 -10.25 -5.41 12.19
CA ASP A 65 -9.54 -6.69 12.15
C ASP A 65 -8.03 -6.51 12.08
N VAL A 66 -7.57 -5.28 11.85
CA VAL A 66 -6.16 -4.98 11.61
C VAL A 66 -5.48 -4.39 12.83
N ARG A 67 -6.17 -3.46 13.48
CA ARG A 67 -5.55 -2.73 14.60
C ARG A 67 -5.17 -3.72 15.70
N GLY A 68 -4.04 -3.47 16.31
CA GLY A 68 -3.54 -4.36 17.34
C GLY A 68 -2.76 -5.54 16.81
N GLN A 69 -2.64 -5.68 15.48
CA GLN A 69 -1.89 -6.77 14.89
C GLN A 69 -0.56 -6.34 14.33
N ASN A 70 -0.06 -5.18 14.77
CA ASN A 70 1.23 -4.67 14.35
C ASN A 70 1.32 -4.46 12.84
N ILE A 71 0.24 -3.93 12.27
CA ILE A 71 0.12 -3.64 10.85
C ILE A 71 -0.15 -2.15 10.68
N VAL A 72 0.57 -1.49 9.78
CA VAL A 72 0.30 -0.11 9.40
C VAL A 72 -0.04 -0.08 7.92
N VAL A 73 -0.92 0.83 7.53
CA VAL A 73 -1.38 0.95 6.15
C VAL A 73 -1.14 2.38 5.68
N PHE A 74 -0.66 2.54 4.46
CA PHE A 74 -0.50 3.86 3.85
C PHE A 74 -1.09 3.84 2.45
N GLY A 75 -1.87 4.88 2.12
CA GLY A 75 -2.22 5.13 0.73
C GLY A 75 -1.14 6.03 0.15
N ILE A 76 -0.81 5.85 -1.12
CA ILE A 76 0.27 6.60 -1.76
C ILE A 76 -0.14 7.02 -3.16
N ASN A 77 -0.07 8.32 -3.45
CA ASN A 77 -0.17 8.82 -4.81
C ASN A 77 0.44 10.23 -4.88
N PRO A 78 0.60 10.80 -6.09
CA PRO A 78 1.33 12.06 -6.23
C PRO A 78 0.51 13.33 -5.96
N GLN A 79 -0.74 13.21 -5.54
CA GLN A 79 -1.52 14.41 -5.28
C GLN A 79 -1.07 15.12 -4.01
N SER A 80 -1.50 16.37 -3.85
CA SER A 80 -1.00 17.24 -2.79
C SER A 80 -1.44 16.83 -1.40
N ALA A 81 -0.74 17.34 -0.40
CA ALA A 81 -1.11 17.12 0.98
C ALA A 81 -2.53 17.63 1.26
N GLU A 82 -2.91 18.75 0.64
CA GLU A 82 -4.26 19.29 0.82
C GLU A 82 -5.32 18.31 0.28
N SER A 83 -5.09 17.79 -0.93
CA SER A 83 -5.99 16.81 -1.52
C SER A 83 -6.09 15.57 -0.63
N HIS A 84 -4.96 15.10 -0.12
CA HIS A 84 -4.92 13.94 0.78
C HIS A 84 -5.67 14.21 2.08
N ARG A 85 -5.52 15.41 2.65
CA ARG A 85 -6.23 15.76 3.90
C ARG A 85 -7.72 15.72 3.69
N ASP A 86 -8.20 16.32 2.58
CA ASP A 86 -9.63 16.35 2.29
C ASP A 86 -10.18 14.94 2.10
N PHE A 87 -9.44 14.11 1.38
CA PHE A 87 -9.85 12.75 1.08
C PHE A 87 -9.92 11.92 2.38
N ARG A 88 -8.85 11.99 3.16
CA ARG A 88 -8.79 11.24 4.42
C ARG A 88 -9.90 11.66 5.37
N GLU A 89 -10.11 12.96 5.50
CA GLU A 89 -11.11 13.48 6.41
C GLU A 89 -12.52 13.12 5.97
N ARG A 90 -12.79 13.25 4.68
CA ARG A 90 -14.13 12.99 4.15
C ARG A 90 -14.57 11.55 4.38
N TYR A 91 -13.67 10.59 4.21
CA TYR A 91 -14.01 9.18 4.34
C TYR A 91 -13.48 8.55 5.62
N ARG A 92 -12.86 9.36 6.48
CA ARG A 92 -12.40 8.93 7.80
C ARG A 92 -11.46 7.73 7.76
N PHE A 93 -10.47 7.81 6.88
CA PHE A 93 -9.47 6.74 6.83
C PHE A 93 -8.63 6.76 8.10
N PRO A 94 -8.47 5.63 8.79
CA PRO A 94 -7.67 5.57 10.02
C PRO A 94 -6.17 5.51 9.74
N PHE A 95 -5.77 5.53 8.47
CA PHE A 95 -4.37 5.45 8.08
C PHE A 95 -3.97 6.71 7.31
N PRO A 96 -2.67 7.06 7.36
CA PRO A 96 -2.20 8.24 6.64
C PRO A 96 -2.12 8.03 5.14
N LEU A 97 -2.11 9.15 4.41
CA LEU A 97 -1.89 9.14 2.97
C LEU A 97 -0.57 9.85 2.70
N LEU A 98 0.29 9.23 1.90
CA LEU A 98 1.62 9.74 1.63
C LEU A 98 1.63 10.52 0.32
N VAL A 99 2.35 11.62 0.32
CA VAL A 99 2.49 12.50 -0.87
C VAL A 99 3.73 12.04 -1.64
N ASP A 100 3.52 11.47 -2.81
CA ASP A 100 4.61 10.93 -3.64
C ASP A 100 4.77 11.80 -4.89
N GLU A 101 5.39 12.95 -4.74
CA GLU A 101 5.58 13.88 -5.85
C GLU A 101 6.28 13.18 -7.01
N ASP A 102 5.76 13.42 -8.21
CA ASP A 102 6.33 12.89 -9.45
C ASP A 102 6.42 11.37 -9.50
N GLN A 103 5.64 10.70 -8.69
CA GLN A 103 5.61 9.23 -8.66
C GLN A 103 6.99 8.62 -8.40
N LYS A 104 7.82 9.27 -7.59
CA LYS A 104 9.18 8.79 -7.33
C LYS A 104 9.19 7.43 -6.66
N VAL A 105 8.39 7.26 -5.63
CA VAL A 105 8.33 6.00 -4.91
C VAL A 105 7.56 4.96 -5.71
N ALA A 106 6.48 5.39 -6.41
CA ALA A 106 5.77 4.48 -7.29
C ALA A 106 6.74 3.86 -8.30
N ALA A 107 7.69 4.65 -8.84
CA ALA A 107 8.67 4.13 -9.78
C ALA A 107 9.58 3.08 -9.16
N LEU A 108 9.98 3.28 -7.90
CA LEU A 108 10.81 2.29 -7.19
C LEU A 108 10.06 0.97 -7.03
N TYR A 109 8.74 1.02 -6.98
CA TYR A 109 7.90 -0.15 -6.74
C TYR A 109 7.19 -0.61 -8.02
N ASN A 110 7.72 -0.21 -9.19
CA ASN A 110 7.19 -0.61 -10.51
C ASN A 110 5.69 -0.30 -10.66
N SER A 111 5.24 0.77 -10.02
CA SER A 111 3.83 1.16 -10.00
C SER A 111 3.57 2.52 -10.62
N ASP A 112 4.56 3.12 -11.27
CA ASP A 112 4.40 4.40 -11.95
C ASP A 112 3.82 4.20 -13.35
N GLY A 113 3.48 5.31 -13.99
CA GLY A 113 2.95 5.30 -15.35
C GLY A 113 2.40 6.65 -15.69
N GLY A 114 1.61 6.74 -16.75
CA GLY A 114 0.87 7.96 -17.07
C GLY A 114 0.01 8.35 -15.89
N MET A 115 -0.56 7.35 -15.22
CA MET A 115 -1.13 7.45 -13.89
C MET A 115 -0.50 6.35 -13.07
N VAL A 116 -0.59 6.45 -11.75
CA VAL A 116 -0.13 5.38 -10.89
C VAL A 116 -0.87 4.08 -11.24
N ASN A 117 -0.13 3.00 -11.41
CA ASN A 117 -0.72 1.68 -11.59
C ASN A 117 -1.12 1.13 -10.23
N ARG A 118 -2.40 0.85 -10.06
CA ARG A 118 -2.93 0.32 -8.79
C ARG A 118 -2.17 -0.93 -8.38
N THR A 119 -1.53 -0.89 -7.23
CA THR A 119 -0.72 -2.01 -6.74
C THR A 119 -0.75 -2.01 -5.21
N VAL A 120 -0.84 -3.18 -4.63
CA VAL A 120 -0.80 -3.32 -3.17
C VAL A 120 0.38 -4.19 -2.81
N TYR A 121 1.18 -3.71 -1.87
CA TYR A 121 2.32 -4.45 -1.34
C TYR A 121 2.15 -4.65 0.16
N LEU A 122 2.59 -5.79 0.64
CA LEU A 122 2.80 -6.00 2.07
C LEU A 122 4.27 -6.22 2.30
N ILE A 123 4.84 -5.41 3.17
CA ILE A 123 6.26 -5.50 3.54
C ILE A 123 6.32 -6.02 4.96
N GLY A 124 7.04 -7.11 5.16
CA GLY A 124 7.14 -7.73 6.48
C GLY A 124 8.07 -6.98 7.42
N PRO A 125 8.15 -7.43 8.67
CA PRO A 125 8.92 -6.72 9.71
C PRO A 125 10.40 -6.56 9.42
N THR A 126 10.97 -7.41 8.57
CA THR A 126 12.40 -7.31 8.23
C THR A 126 12.64 -6.52 6.96
N GLY A 127 11.60 -5.94 6.35
CA GLY A 127 11.75 -5.16 5.14
C GLY A 127 11.67 -5.95 3.86
N VAL A 128 11.19 -7.18 3.93
CA VAL A 128 11.07 -8.06 2.76
C VAL A 128 9.62 -8.05 2.28
N ILE A 129 9.42 -7.98 0.97
CA ILE A 129 8.09 -8.00 0.38
C ILE A 129 7.48 -9.39 0.59
N ARG A 130 6.31 -9.43 1.22
CA ARG A 130 5.60 -10.66 1.53
C ARG A 130 4.39 -10.86 0.64
N TYR A 131 3.94 -9.82 -0.03
CA TYR A 131 2.75 -9.86 -0.88
C TYR A 131 2.86 -8.71 -1.87
N ALA A 132 2.50 -8.94 -3.11
CA ALA A 132 2.50 -7.91 -4.15
C ALA A 132 1.45 -8.26 -5.19
N ARG A 133 0.53 -7.34 -5.43
CA ARG A 133 -0.54 -7.61 -6.38
C ARG A 133 -1.01 -6.34 -7.06
N ARG A 134 -1.10 -6.40 -8.37
CA ARG A 134 -1.67 -5.30 -9.16
C ARG A 134 -3.18 -5.31 -9.01
N GLY A 135 -3.81 -4.14 -8.98
CA GLY A 135 -5.25 -4.03 -8.93
C GLY A 135 -5.77 -3.77 -7.53
N MET A 136 -6.92 -4.35 -7.22
CA MET A 136 -7.62 -4.12 -5.95
C MET A 136 -7.88 -5.43 -5.23
N PRO A 137 -6.83 -6.06 -4.67
CA PRO A 137 -7.06 -7.29 -3.90
C PRO A 137 -7.91 -6.99 -2.67
N GLN A 138 -8.65 -7.98 -2.20
CA GLN A 138 -9.43 -7.82 -0.99
C GLN A 138 -8.51 -7.57 0.19
N PRO A 139 -8.86 -6.64 1.09
CA PRO A 139 -8.03 -6.38 2.27
C PRO A 139 -7.73 -7.63 3.08
N GLN A 140 -8.69 -8.53 3.19
CA GLN A 140 -8.50 -9.76 3.96
C GLN A 140 -7.37 -10.62 3.40
N GLU A 141 -7.21 -10.64 2.07
CA GLU A 141 -6.13 -11.39 1.45
C GLU A 141 -4.77 -10.78 1.81
N VAL A 142 -4.67 -9.46 1.74
CA VAL A 142 -3.44 -8.75 2.06
C VAL A 142 -3.10 -8.92 3.54
N LEU A 143 -4.09 -8.68 4.40
CA LEU A 143 -3.89 -8.71 5.84
C LEU A 143 -3.64 -10.13 6.34
N GLY A 144 -4.22 -11.12 5.66
CA GLY A 144 -3.95 -12.52 5.97
C GLY A 144 -2.48 -12.87 5.75
N ALA A 145 -1.86 -12.29 4.72
CA ALA A 145 -0.44 -12.52 4.48
C ALA A 145 0.42 -11.91 5.59
N ALA A 146 -0.06 -10.82 6.20
CA ALA A 146 0.66 -10.17 7.30
C ALA A 146 0.65 -11.03 8.56
N VAL A 147 -0.44 -11.75 8.79
CA VAL A 147 -0.54 -12.58 9.98
C VAL A 147 0.27 -13.87 9.85
N GLY A 148 0.70 -14.16 8.65
CA GLY A 148 1.56 -15.32 8.43
C GLY A 148 0.86 -16.63 8.53
N LYS A 149 -0.38 -16.59 8.37
CA LYS A 149 -1.00 -17.79 8.44
C LYS A 149 -0.77 -18.49 7.32
N LYS A 150 -0.06 -19.10 7.51
CA LYS A 150 0.27 -19.70 6.51
C LYS A 150 -0.63 -20.66 6.42
N LYS A 151 -1.13 -20.63 7.19
CA LYS A 151 -1.92 -21.33 7.17
C LYS A 151 -2.83 -21.35 6.27
N GLN A 152 -2.87 -20.86 6.09
CA GLN A 152 -3.53 -20.74 5.25
C GLN A 152 -3.50 -21.22 4.26
N GLN A 153 -2.89 -21.55 4.63
CA GLN A 153 -2.70 -21.95 3.72
C GLN A 153 -3.19 -22.59 3.20
N PRO A 154 -3.08 -22.95 3.45
CA PRO A 154 -3.36 -23.69 2.77
C PRO A 154 -4.10 -23.93 2.39
N ALA A 155 -4.05 -24.02 2.53
CA ALA A 155 -4.48 -24.21 1.89
C ALA A 155 -4.90 -24.34 1.34
N VAL A 156 -4.57 -24.34 1.66
CA VAL A 156 -4.64 -24.55 0.92
C VAL A 156 -5.07 -25.00 0.47
N SER A 157 -4.92 -25.25 0.76
CA SER A 157 -5.03 -25.80 0.19
C SER A 157 -5.71 -26.17 -0.22
N ASN A 158 -5.71 -26.40 0.03
CA ASN A 158 -6.06 -26.78 -0.56
C ASN A 158 -6.64 -27.07 -1.06
N LYS A 159 -6.57 -27.42 -0.80
CA LYS A 159 -6.74 -27.69 -1.43
C LYS A 159 -7.05 -27.69 -1.81
#